data_00c0423ae96db2df07c3e3385d3cdafc
#
_entry.id   00c0423ae96db2df07c3e3385d3cdafc
#
_cell.length_a   1.000
_cell.length_b   1.000
_cell.length_c   1.000
_cell.angle_alpha   90.00
_cell.angle_beta   90.00
_cell.angle_gamma   90.00
#
_symmetry.space_group_name_H-M   'P 1'
#
loop_
_entity.id
_entity.type
_entity.pdbx_description
1 polymer ?
#
loop_
_entity_poly.entity_id
_entity_poly.type
_entity_poly.pdbx_seq_one_letter_code
_entity_poly.pdbx_strand_id
1 'polypeptide(L)'
;VREIEKNLDGTGLQIGVVLSRFNSDIGDGLLSACTAELLKLGVATDDITIATVPGALETPLVLQHMAISEKFDALIALGAIIRGETYHFEVVSNESARGISEVQFNTGVPVANAVLTTEDDDQAIARMHVKGAEAAQVAIEMANLVRSL
;
A
#
# COMPACT_ATOMS: atom_id res chain seq x y z
N VAL A 1 32.90 3.94 -6.47
CA VAL A 1 31.59 3.81 -5.82
C VAL A 1 30.52 3.54 -6.87
N ARG A 2 29.66 2.59 -6.58
CA ARG A 2 28.56 2.25 -7.48
C ARG A 2 27.24 2.59 -6.77
N GLU A 3 26.48 3.50 -7.36
CA GLU A 3 25.19 3.94 -6.84
C GLU A 3 24.06 3.47 -7.78
N ILE A 4 23.02 2.89 -7.21
CA ILE A 4 21.85 2.46 -7.97
C ILE A 4 20.87 3.63 -8.02
N GLU A 5 20.57 4.10 -9.23
CA GLU A 5 19.66 5.23 -9.41
C GLU A 5 18.21 4.83 -9.12
N LYS A 6 17.45 5.79 -8.58
CA LYS A 6 16.01 5.66 -8.39
C LYS A 6 15.33 5.46 -9.74
N ASN A 7 14.46 4.46 -9.84
CA ASN A 7 13.73 4.16 -11.07
C ASN A 7 12.23 4.09 -10.80
N LEU A 8 11.48 5.00 -11.37
CA LEU A 8 10.02 5.10 -11.26
C LEU A 8 9.29 4.59 -12.50
N ASP A 9 9.95 3.81 -13.34
CA ASP A 9 9.31 3.20 -14.52
C ASP A 9 8.53 1.96 -14.10
N GLY A 10 7.20 2.04 -14.21
CA GLY A 10 6.30 0.94 -13.85
C GLY A 10 6.03 -0.05 -14.96
N THR A 11 6.62 0.14 -16.13
CA THR A 11 6.35 -0.73 -17.30
C THR A 11 6.65 -2.20 -16.98
N GLY A 12 5.66 -3.06 -17.18
CA GLY A 12 5.81 -4.51 -16.98
C GLY A 12 5.67 -4.97 -15.53
N LEU A 13 5.54 -4.07 -14.57
CA LEU A 13 5.38 -4.46 -13.17
C LEU A 13 3.96 -4.94 -12.87
N GLN A 14 3.87 -6.00 -12.06
CA GLN A 14 2.62 -6.53 -11.52
C GLN A 14 2.44 -6.00 -10.10
N ILE A 15 1.38 -5.24 -9.87
CA ILE A 15 1.11 -4.57 -8.59
C ILE A 15 -0.16 -5.11 -7.96
N GLY A 16 -0.05 -5.53 -6.71
CA GLY A 16 -1.21 -5.90 -5.89
C GLY A 16 -1.57 -4.79 -4.91
N VAL A 17 -2.85 -4.48 -4.80
CA VAL A 17 -3.36 -3.43 -3.90
C VAL A 17 -4.37 -4.07 -2.96
N VAL A 18 -4.20 -3.86 -1.66
CA VAL A 18 -5.16 -4.29 -0.64
C VAL A 18 -5.74 -3.05 0.02
N LEU A 19 -7.05 -2.89 -0.11
CA LEU A 19 -7.80 -1.75 0.43
C LEU A 19 -8.70 -2.21 1.57
N SER A 20 -8.54 -1.61 2.74
CA SER A 20 -9.49 -1.82 3.84
C SER A 20 -10.74 -0.97 3.63
N ARG A 21 -11.92 -1.56 3.90
CA ARG A 21 -13.20 -0.89 3.64
C ARG A 21 -13.70 -0.01 4.78
N PHE A 22 -13.10 -0.13 5.96
CA PHE A 22 -13.45 0.75 7.05
C PHE A 22 -13.00 2.18 6.70
N ASN A 23 -13.87 3.19 6.91
CA ASN A 23 -13.67 4.57 6.43
C ASN A 23 -13.54 4.64 4.90
N SER A 24 -14.54 4.08 4.21
CA SER A 24 -14.48 3.85 2.77
C SER A 24 -14.31 5.10 1.91
N ASP A 25 -14.84 6.27 2.33
CA ASP A 25 -14.67 7.50 1.59
C ASP A 25 -13.19 7.88 1.45
N ILE A 26 -12.45 7.73 2.53
CA ILE A 26 -11.00 8.00 2.54
C ILE A 26 -10.26 6.92 1.76
N GLY A 27 -10.64 5.66 1.97
CA GLY A 27 -10.07 4.54 1.23
C GLY A 27 -10.24 4.69 -0.27
N ASP A 28 -11.41 5.12 -0.73
CA ASP A 28 -11.68 5.36 -2.14
C ASP A 28 -10.83 6.50 -2.70
N GLY A 29 -10.61 7.55 -1.92
CA GLY A 29 -9.73 8.64 -2.30
C GLY A 29 -8.27 8.20 -2.44
N LEU A 30 -7.79 7.38 -1.51
CA LEU A 30 -6.47 6.77 -1.59
C LEU A 30 -6.33 5.88 -2.83
N LEU A 31 -7.31 5.02 -3.08
CA LEU A 31 -7.28 4.10 -4.21
C LEU A 31 -7.30 4.85 -5.55
N SER A 32 -8.14 5.86 -5.67
CA SER A 32 -8.23 6.67 -6.89
C SER A 32 -6.88 7.33 -7.20
N ALA A 33 -6.26 7.97 -6.22
CA ALA A 33 -4.96 8.61 -6.40
C ALA A 33 -3.85 7.59 -6.69
N CYS A 34 -3.88 6.46 -6.01
CA CYS A 34 -2.89 5.39 -6.19
C CYS A 34 -2.96 4.81 -7.60
N THR A 35 -4.15 4.42 -8.06
CA THR A 35 -4.31 3.83 -9.39
C THR A 35 -3.97 4.82 -10.49
N ALA A 36 -4.37 6.08 -10.36
CA ALA A 36 -4.01 7.11 -11.31
C ALA A 36 -2.48 7.27 -11.44
N GLU A 37 -1.78 7.26 -10.31
CA GLU A 37 -0.31 7.38 -10.32
C GLU A 37 0.36 6.13 -10.91
N LEU A 38 -0.12 4.93 -10.60
CA LEU A 38 0.39 3.70 -11.19
C LEU A 38 0.29 3.74 -12.72
N LEU A 39 -0.86 4.13 -13.24
CA LEU A 39 -1.08 4.23 -14.68
C LEU A 39 -0.17 5.31 -15.31
N LYS A 40 -0.05 6.45 -14.65
CA LYS A 40 0.81 7.55 -15.10
C LYS A 40 2.28 7.09 -15.21
N LEU A 41 2.72 6.24 -14.30
CA LEU A 41 4.10 5.74 -14.26
C LEU A 41 4.32 4.50 -15.13
N GLY A 42 3.33 4.06 -15.86
CA GLY A 42 3.48 3.02 -16.89
C GLY A 42 2.98 1.64 -16.53
N VAL A 43 2.40 1.44 -15.35
CA VAL A 43 1.78 0.15 -15.00
C VAL A 43 0.51 -0.02 -15.84
N ALA A 44 0.37 -1.14 -16.52
CA ALA A 44 -0.82 -1.41 -17.33
C ALA A 44 -2.03 -1.72 -16.42
N THR A 45 -3.23 -1.36 -16.87
CA THR A 45 -4.46 -1.62 -16.12
C THR A 45 -4.60 -3.09 -15.73
N ASP A 46 -4.31 -3.99 -16.66
CA ASP A 46 -4.43 -5.44 -16.44
C ASP A 46 -3.37 -5.99 -15.48
N ASP A 47 -2.35 -5.20 -15.16
CA ASP A 47 -1.28 -5.57 -14.24
C ASP A 47 -1.52 -5.05 -12.81
N ILE A 48 -2.68 -4.45 -12.55
CA ILE A 48 -3.09 -3.99 -11.23
C ILE A 48 -4.20 -4.90 -10.72
N THR A 49 -3.97 -5.56 -9.60
CA THR A 49 -4.96 -6.41 -8.94
C THR A 49 -5.36 -5.78 -7.62
N ILE A 50 -6.65 -5.55 -7.43
CA ILE A 50 -7.18 -4.93 -6.22
C ILE A 50 -8.01 -5.95 -5.44
N ALA A 51 -7.68 -6.12 -4.17
CA ALA A 51 -8.49 -6.88 -3.22
C ALA A 51 -8.93 -5.95 -2.10
N THR A 52 -10.16 -6.15 -1.60
CA THR A 52 -10.64 -5.38 -0.46
C THR A 52 -10.84 -6.27 0.75
N VAL A 53 -10.61 -5.71 1.94
CA VAL A 53 -10.75 -6.41 3.23
C VAL A 53 -11.63 -5.62 4.17
N PRO A 54 -12.20 -6.26 5.22
CA PRO A 54 -13.10 -5.55 6.15
C PRO A 54 -12.43 -4.38 6.87
N GLY A 55 -11.22 -4.55 7.36
CA GLY A 55 -10.50 -3.53 8.11
C GLY A 55 -8.99 -3.70 8.01
N ALA A 56 -8.27 -2.78 8.64
CA ALA A 56 -6.81 -2.75 8.57
C ALA A 56 -6.15 -4.00 9.18
N LEU A 57 -6.77 -4.61 10.19
CA LEU A 57 -6.22 -5.82 10.82
C LEU A 57 -6.22 -7.03 9.88
N GLU A 58 -7.07 -7.06 8.86
CA GLU A 58 -7.14 -8.14 7.88
C GLU A 58 -6.19 -7.93 6.70
N THR A 59 -5.61 -6.75 6.58
CA THR A 59 -4.72 -6.39 5.48
C THR A 59 -3.47 -7.27 5.40
N PRO A 60 -2.73 -7.50 6.49
CA PRO A 60 -1.48 -8.29 6.41
C PRO A 60 -1.67 -9.71 5.89
N LEU A 61 -2.77 -10.38 6.25
CA LEU A 61 -3.04 -11.74 5.79
C LEU A 61 -3.15 -11.80 4.26
N VAL A 62 -3.91 -10.89 3.67
CA VAL A 62 -4.11 -10.86 2.21
C VAL A 62 -2.82 -10.47 1.51
N LEU A 63 -2.07 -9.50 2.05
CA LEU A 63 -0.76 -9.15 1.53
C LEU A 63 0.19 -10.34 1.53
N GLN A 64 0.19 -11.14 2.59
CA GLN A 64 1.04 -12.33 2.66
C GLN A 64 0.69 -13.35 1.59
N HIS A 65 -0.60 -13.62 1.38
CA HIS A 65 -1.03 -14.53 0.31
C HIS A 65 -0.62 -14.02 -1.07
N MET A 66 -0.77 -12.73 -1.32
CA MET A 66 -0.31 -12.13 -2.58
C MET A 66 1.21 -12.26 -2.74
N ALA A 67 1.96 -11.98 -1.67
CA ALA A 67 3.42 -12.03 -1.73
C ALA A 67 3.95 -13.43 -2.01
N ILE A 68 3.41 -14.46 -1.35
CA ILE A 68 3.87 -15.83 -1.53
C ILE A 68 3.39 -16.44 -2.85
N SER A 69 2.43 -15.82 -3.53
CA SER A 69 1.95 -16.29 -4.84
C SER A 69 2.99 -16.15 -5.94
N GLU A 70 3.99 -15.30 -5.72
CA GLU A 70 5.02 -14.96 -6.71
C GLU A 70 4.49 -14.27 -7.96
N LYS A 71 3.26 -13.76 -7.91
CA LYS A 71 2.61 -13.08 -9.04
C LYS A 71 2.83 -11.58 -9.07
N PHE A 72 3.35 -11.00 -7.99
CA PHE A 72 3.45 -9.55 -7.84
C PHE A 72 4.88 -9.11 -7.59
N ASP A 73 5.25 -7.98 -8.19
CA ASP A 73 6.56 -7.35 -8.00
C ASP A 73 6.59 -6.45 -6.77
N ALA A 74 5.45 -5.87 -6.42
CA ALA A 74 5.27 -5.08 -5.21
C ALA A 74 3.80 -5.05 -4.83
N LEU A 75 3.55 -4.74 -3.57
CA LEU A 75 2.20 -4.65 -3.01
C LEU A 75 1.99 -3.27 -2.37
N ILE A 76 0.73 -2.88 -2.26
CA ILE A 76 0.32 -1.61 -1.66
C ILE A 76 -0.81 -1.88 -0.67
N ALA A 77 -0.67 -1.34 0.54
CA ALA A 77 -1.73 -1.37 1.56
C ALA A 77 -2.34 0.02 1.68
N LEU A 78 -3.65 0.11 1.47
CA LEU A 78 -4.41 1.35 1.55
C LEU A 78 -5.52 1.22 2.60
N GLY A 79 -5.74 2.27 3.36
CA GLY A 79 -6.82 2.32 4.33
C GLY A 79 -6.69 3.53 5.24
N ALA A 80 -7.62 3.66 6.16
CA ALA A 80 -7.60 4.75 7.13
C ALA A 80 -8.05 4.25 8.50
N ILE A 81 -7.23 4.54 9.50
CA ILE A 81 -7.51 4.26 10.90
C ILE A 81 -7.63 5.61 11.59
N ILE A 82 -8.81 5.91 12.12
CA ILE A 82 -9.10 7.21 12.74
C ILE A 82 -9.31 6.97 14.22
N ARG A 83 -8.68 7.82 15.06
CA ARG A 83 -8.77 7.68 16.50
C ARG A 83 -10.22 7.77 16.99
N GLY A 84 -10.62 6.78 17.77
CA GLY A 84 -11.88 6.78 18.48
C GLY A 84 -11.67 7.04 19.97
N GLU A 85 -12.65 6.67 20.77
CA GLU A 85 -12.63 6.92 22.23
C GLU A 85 -11.85 5.85 23.01
N THR A 86 -11.52 4.73 22.37
CA THR A 86 -10.94 3.56 23.05
C THR A 86 -9.53 3.28 22.58
N TYR A 87 -8.85 2.42 23.31
CA TYR A 87 -7.50 1.94 22.98
C TYR A 87 -7.44 1.17 21.66
N HIS A 88 -8.57 0.83 21.07
CA HIS A 88 -8.64 0.08 19.83
C HIS A 88 -7.85 0.73 18.68
N PHE A 89 -7.80 2.06 18.64
CA PHE A 89 -7.01 2.78 17.64
C PHE A 89 -5.53 2.37 17.68
N GLU A 90 -4.93 2.31 18.87
CA GLU A 90 -3.53 1.91 19.04
C GLU A 90 -3.32 0.45 18.64
N VAL A 91 -4.23 -0.44 19.01
CA VAL A 91 -4.15 -1.86 18.65
C VAL A 91 -4.16 -2.03 17.13
N VAL A 92 -5.15 -1.43 16.46
CA VAL A 92 -5.28 -1.55 15.00
C VAL A 92 -4.10 -0.93 14.29
N SER A 93 -3.66 0.25 14.71
CA SER A 93 -2.54 0.97 14.10
C SER A 93 -1.23 0.19 14.24
N ASN A 94 -0.93 -0.28 15.45
CA ASN A 94 0.32 -0.97 15.72
C ASN A 94 0.36 -2.35 15.09
N GLU A 95 -0.71 -3.13 15.20
CA GLU A 95 -0.73 -4.50 14.69
C GLU A 95 -0.79 -4.55 13.16
N SER A 96 -1.52 -3.65 12.52
CA SER A 96 -1.53 -3.60 11.06
C SER A 96 -0.16 -3.22 10.51
N ALA A 97 0.48 -2.22 11.09
CA ALA A 97 1.82 -1.79 10.67
C ALA A 97 2.86 -2.90 10.89
N ARG A 98 2.81 -3.57 12.04
CA ARG A 98 3.69 -4.69 12.35
C ARG A 98 3.51 -5.81 11.34
N GLY A 99 2.27 -6.21 11.08
CA GLY A 99 1.98 -7.29 10.13
C GLY A 99 2.41 -6.97 8.71
N ILE A 100 2.22 -5.73 8.26
CA ILE A 100 2.67 -5.29 6.94
C ILE A 100 4.19 -5.38 6.83
N SER A 101 4.93 -4.93 7.85
CA SER A 101 6.38 -5.03 7.87
C SER A 101 6.87 -6.48 7.86
N GLU A 102 6.19 -7.37 8.61
CA GLU A 102 6.52 -8.79 8.61
C GLU A 102 6.39 -9.43 7.23
N VAL A 103 5.36 -9.07 6.47
CA VAL A 103 5.18 -9.59 5.11
C VAL A 103 6.39 -9.24 4.25
N GLN A 104 6.85 -7.98 4.28
CA GLN A 104 8.01 -7.56 3.52
C GLN A 104 9.27 -8.36 3.89
N PHE A 105 9.55 -8.47 5.18
CA PHE A 105 10.79 -9.12 5.65
C PHE A 105 10.76 -10.62 5.41
N ASN A 106 9.61 -11.26 5.58
CA ASN A 106 9.49 -12.71 5.44
C ASN A 106 9.43 -13.18 4.00
N THR A 107 8.93 -12.35 3.09
CA THR A 107 8.72 -12.73 1.69
C THR A 107 9.69 -12.08 0.72
N GLY A 108 10.30 -10.97 1.10
CA GLY A 108 11.16 -10.18 0.21
C GLY A 108 10.39 -9.35 -0.82
N VAL A 109 9.05 -9.34 -0.77
CA VAL A 109 8.23 -8.54 -1.66
C VAL A 109 7.99 -7.17 -1.03
N PRO A 110 8.33 -6.06 -1.72
CA PRO A 110 8.08 -4.73 -1.19
C PRO A 110 6.60 -4.47 -0.97
N VAL A 111 6.27 -3.84 0.16
CA VAL A 111 4.90 -3.40 0.44
C VAL A 111 4.92 -1.91 0.82
N ALA A 112 4.26 -1.09 0.01
CA ALA A 112 4.06 0.32 0.35
C ALA A 112 2.89 0.42 1.33
N ASN A 113 3.14 0.98 2.50
CA ASN A 113 2.10 1.14 3.53
C ASN A 113 1.54 2.56 3.49
N ALA A 114 0.33 2.71 2.96
CA ALA A 114 -0.44 3.94 3.01
C ALA A 114 -1.76 3.74 3.77
N VAL A 115 -1.69 2.97 4.85
CA VAL A 115 -2.78 2.92 5.83
C VAL A 115 -2.60 4.12 6.74
N LEU A 116 -3.47 5.13 6.57
CA LEU A 116 -3.41 6.36 7.32
C LEU A 116 -3.81 6.12 8.78
N THR A 117 -3.12 6.80 9.70
CA THR A 117 -3.47 6.81 11.12
C THR A 117 -3.61 8.26 11.55
N THR A 118 -4.83 8.73 11.74
CA THR A 118 -5.11 10.14 12.01
C THR A 118 -6.00 10.33 13.24
N GLU A 119 -5.94 11.52 13.80
CA GLU A 119 -6.74 11.87 14.97
C GLU A 119 -8.22 12.08 14.60
N ASP A 120 -8.48 12.58 13.38
CA ASP A 120 -9.84 12.89 12.91
C ASP A 120 -9.96 12.70 11.38
N ASP A 121 -11.19 12.82 10.88
CA ASP A 121 -11.51 12.66 9.46
C ASP A 121 -10.84 13.73 8.60
N ASP A 122 -10.78 14.98 9.07
CA ASP A 122 -10.21 16.07 8.29
C ASP A 122 -8.73 15.84 7.99
N GLN A 123 -7.98 15.31 8.94
CA GLN A 123 -6.58 14.95 8.74
C GLN A 123 -6.43 13.88 7.67
N ALA A 124 -7.32 12.89 7.66
CA ALA A 124 -7.29 11.82 6.67
C ALA A 124 -7.66 12.34 5.28
N ILE A 125 -8.72 13.15 5.18
CA ILE A 125 -9.15 13.75 3.92
C ILE A 125 -8.04 14.62 3.32
N ALA A 126 -7.35 15.39 4.15
CA ALA A 126 -6.26 16.26 3.69
C ALA A 126 -5.08 15.48 3.11
N ARG A 127 -4.90 14.20 3.49
CA ARG A 127 -3.74 13.39 3.12
C ARG A 127 -4.01 12.34 2.07
N MET A 128 -5.26 11.96 1.83
CA MET A 128 -5.59 10.76 1.06
C MET A 128 -5.05 10.77 -0.38
N HIS A 129 -5.11 11.89 -1.08
CA HIS A 129 -4.66 11.95 -2.47
C HIS A 129 -3.13 11.91 -2.56
N VAL A 130 -2.44 12.68 -1.73
CA VAL A 130 -0.98 12.72 -1.71
C VAL A 130 -0.42 11.36 -1.30
N LYS A 131 -0.95 10.77 -0.24
CA LYS A 131 -0.45 9.50 0.28
C LYS A 131 -0.79 8.32 -0.64
N GLY A 132 -1.93 8.36 -1.31
CA GLY A 132 -2.26 7.35 -2.32
C GLY A 132 -1.27 7.36 -3.49
N ALA A 133 -0.96 8.55 -4.01
CA ALA A 133 0.03 8.69 -5.09
C ALA A 133 1.44 8.30 -4.63
N GLU A 134 1.84 8.71 -3.43
CA GLU A 134 3.14 8.33 -2.87
C GLU A 134 3.29 6.82 -2.74
N ALA A 135 2.23 6.12 -2.33
CA ALA A 135 2.25 4.66 -2.22
C ALA A 135 2.57 3.99 -3.56
N ALA A 136 1.99 4.48 -4.64
CA ALA A 136 2.29 4.00 -5.99
C ALA A 136 3.76 4.20 -6.34
N GLN A 137 4.29 5.39 -6.06
CA GLN A 137 5.70 5.70 -6.31
C GLN A 137 6.63 4.80 -5.52
N VAL A 138 6.36 4.62 -4.23
CA VAL A 138 7.18 3.76 -3.36
C VAL A 138 7.16 2.32 -3.86
N ALA A 139 6.01 1.78 -4.22
CA ALA A 139 5.90 0.41 -4.71
C ALA A 139 6.74 0.19 -5.97
N ILE A 140 6.64 1.10 -6.93
CA ILE A 140 7.39 1.00 -8.18
C ILE A 140 8.89 1.16 -7.92
N GLU A 141 9.28 2.16 -7.16
CA GLU A 141 10.69 2.38 -6.85
C GLU A 141 11.31 1.17 -6.16
N MET A 142 10.62 0.62 -5.16
CA MET A 142 11.15 -0.50 -4.39
C MET A 142 11.15 -1.81 -5.19
N ALA A 143 10.17 -2.05 -6.06
CA ALA A 143 10.18 -3.18 -6.96
C ALA A 143 11.40 -3.15 -7.87
N ASN A 144 11.67 -1.99 -8.47
CA ASN A 144 12.81 -1.82 -9.36
C ASN A 144 14.14 -1.94 -8.62
N LEU A 145 14.23 -1.38 -7.41
CA LEU A 145 15.45 -1.46 -6.61
C LEU A 145 15.77 -2.91 -6.22
N VAL A 146 14.80 -3.63 -5.68
CA VAL A 146 14.99 -5.02 -5.26
C VAL A 146 15.40 -5.89 -6.45
N ARG A 147 14.76 -5.68 -7.61
CA ARG A 147 15.08 -6.42 -8.82
C ARG A 147 16.53 -6.21 -9.27
N SER A 148 17.11 -5.04 -9.00
CA SER A 148 18.47 -4.71 -9.39
C SER A 148 19.53 -5.22 -8.39
N LEU A 149 19.11 -5.68 -7.23
CA LEU A 149 19.98 -6.25 -6.22
C LEU A 149 20.14 -7.75 -6.43
#